data_a329b7ede67c0d635fbc5d6b1d9c4c8b
#
_entry.id   a329b7ede67c0d635fbc5d6b1d9c4c8b
#
_cell.length_a   1.000
_cell.length_b   1.000
_cell.length_c   1.000
_cell.angle_alpha   90.00
_cell.angle_beta   90.00
_cell.angle_gamma   90.00
#
_symmetry.space_group_name_H-M   'P 1'
#
loop_
_entity.id
_entity.type
_entity.pdbx_description
1 polymer ?
#
loop_
_entity_poly.entity_id
_entity_poly.type
_entity_poly.pdbx_seq_one_letter_code
_entity_poly.pdbx_strand_id
1 'polypeptide(L)'
;MLNIDAVFVVHVKHDLERETWMQQQLDRLGIAFRWMLEADLQELSPEIIEQYFSGDEMAGAPRPAHSCALKHLFIYRTMVQENIGSALILEDDAILSNNFVPLFNQMVEEWKSLPEAERDMALINLENSLQVWVPRQQRKKNQLLYAMPKGRATGGYVLSKPLAKRIWNHAQEQGCHRPIDWYHNDLSGMIGLKHYWAHPTCVEQGSHNGRWKSLVDHKPAGWFRQITWQVQLRIKSLFAP
;
A
#
# COMPACT_ATOMS: atom_id res chain seq x y z
N MET A 1 -17.84 -2.43 11.07
CA MET A 1 -16.89 -3.52 10.76
C MET A 1 -16.49 -3.38 9.30
N LEU A 2 -15.23 -3.64 8.94
CA LEU A 2 -14.80 -3.65 7.54
C LEU A 2 -15.21 -4.93 6.82
N ASN A 3 -15.59 -4.81 5.55
CA ASN A 3 -16.01 -5.94 4.69
C ASN A 3 -14.78 -6.63 4.03
N ILE A 4 -13.74 -6.89 4.82
CA ILE A 4 -12.47 -7.50 4.39
C ILE A 4 -12.07 -8.59 5.39
N ASP A 5 -11.34 -9.62 4.95
CA ASP A 5 -11.04 -10.78 5.81
C ASP A 5 -9.93 -10.49 6.82
N ALA A 6 -8.95 -9.65 6.47
CA ALA A 6 -7.88 -9.25 7.37
C ALA A 6 -7.41 -7.81 7.11
N VAL A 7 -6.82 -7.20 8.14
CA VAL A 7 -6.08 -5.93 8.05
C VAL A 7 -4.68 -6.16 8.59
N PHE A 8 -3.67 -5.78 7.81
CA PHE A 8 -2.27 -5.81 8.20
C PHE A 8 -1.70 -4.40 8.23
N VAL A 9 -0.83 -4.16 9.21
CA VAL A 9 -0.06 -2.92 9.29
C VAL A 9 1.42 -3.25 9.22
N VAL A 10 2.08 -2.76 8.17
CA VAL A 10 3.54 -2.80 8.02
C VAL A 10 4.16 -1.83 9.00
N HIS A 11 5.00 -2.31 9.91
CA HIS A 11 5.54 -1.50 11.00
C HIS A 11 6.99 -1.87 11.33
N VAL A 12 7.76 -0.87 11.77
CA VAL A 12 9.12 -1.01 12.30
C VAL A 12 9.06 -1.05 13.82
N LYS A 13 9.45 -2.18 14.43
CA LYS A 13 9.28 -2.51 15.87
C LYS A 13 9.65 -1.40 16.87
N HIS A 14 10.60 -0.53 16.52
CA HIS A 14 11.12 0.48 17.43
C HIS A 14 10.53 1.89 17.22
N ASP A 15 9.62 2.06 16.26
CA ASP A 15 8.94 3.35 16.02
C ASP A 15 7.65 3.45 16.86
N LEU A 16 7.83 3.62 18.17
CA LEU A 16 6.72 3.66 19.15
C LEU A 16 5.73 4.80 18.88
N GLU A 17 6.17 5.89 18.26
CA GLU A 17 5.28 7.00 17.92
C GLU A 17 4.26 6.58 16.85
N ARG A 18 4.72 5.93 15.78
CA ARG A 18 3.86 5.41 14.72
C ARG A 18 3.00 4.24 15.18
N GLU A 19 3.56 3.35 16.02
CA GLU A 19 2.81 2.26 16.66
C GLU A 19 1.61 2.82 17.43
N THR A 20 1.86 3.76 18.34
CA THR A 20 0.82 4.41 19.15
C THR A 20 -0.21 5.11 18.27
N TRP A 21 0.23 5.82 17.25
CA TRP A 21 -0.64 6.49 16.29
C TRP A 21 -1.58 5.55 15.56
N MET A 22 -1.04 4.48 14.98
CA MET A 22 -1.86 3.51 14.25
C MET A 22 -2.81 2.75 15.16
N GLN A 23 -2.34 2.34 16.34
CA GLN A 23 -3.19 1.66 17.33
C GLN A 23 -4.40 2.54 17.69
N GLN A 24 -4.16 3.80 18.08
CA GLN A 24 -5.24 4.73 18.45
C GLN A 24 -6.21 4.99 17.29
N GLN A 25 -5.68 5.12 16.06
CA GLN A 25 -6.50 5.38 14.89
C GLN A 25 -7.41 4.18 14.56
N LEU A 26 -6.88 2.97 14.57
CA LEU A 26 -7.62 1.76 14.26
C LEU A 26 -8.61 1.37 15.36
N ASP A 27 -8.22 1.54 16.64
CA ASP A 27 -9.12 1.34 17.79
C ASP A 27 -10.32 2.28 17.73
N ARG A 28 -10.09 3.57 17.43
CA ARG A 28 -11.18 4.55 17.26
C ARG A 28 -12.18 4.16 16.18
N LEU A 29 -11.70 3.51 15.12
CA LEU A 29 -12.51 3.05 14.00
C LEU A 29 -13.10 1.65 14.22
N GLY A 30 -12.76 0.98 15.33
CA GLY A 30 -13.19 -0.39 15.64
C GLY A 30 -12.63 -1.41 14.63
N ILE A 31 -11.42 -1.20 14.13
CA ILE A 31 -10.77 -2.05 13.14
C ILE A 31 -9.78 -2.97 13.85
N ALA A 32 -10.06 -4.28 13.85
CA ALA A 32 -9.09 -5.30 14.25
C ALA A 32 -8.02 -5.46 13.17
N PHE A 33 -6.75 -5.57 13.57
CA PHE A 33 -5.61 -5.66 12.66
C PHE A 33 -4.48 -6.51 13.24
N ARG A 34 -3.50 -6.80 12.40
CA ARG A 34 -2.28 -7.54 12.73
C ARG A 34 -1.05 -6.72 12.32
N TRP A 35 -0.10 -6.57 13.22
CA TRP A 35 1.21 -6.00 12.89
C TRP A 35 2.02 -6.97 12.04
N MET A 36 2.66 -6.46 10.97
CA MET A 36 3.74 -7.14 10.26
C MET A 36 5.06 -6.62 10.80
N LEU A 37 5.67 -7.40 11.68
CA LEU A 37 6.89 -7.04 12.43
C LEU A 37 8.14 -7.78 11.94
N GLU A 38 7.98 -8.84 11.13
CA GLU A 38 9.12 -9.58 10.57
C GLU A 38 9.91 -8.73 9.59
N ALA A 39 11.22 -9.02 9.44
CA ALA A 39 12.12 -8.41 8.49
C ALA A 39 12.41 -6.91 8.76
N ASP A 40 12.57 -6.51 10.02
CA ASP A 40 13.20 -5.22 10.32
C ASP A 40 14.62 -5.17 9.77
N LEU A 41 15.11 -3.97 9.46
CA LEU A 41 16.43 -3.79 8.83
C LEU A 41 17.55 -4.51 9.57
N GLN A 42 17.51 -4.54 10.90
CA GLN A 42 18.50 -5.21 11.75
C GLN A 42 18.42 -6.74 11.70
N GLU A 43 17.34 -7.28 11.19
CA GLU A 43 17.11 -8.73 11.03
C GLU A 43 17.53 -9.23 9.64
N LEU A 44 17.90 -8.32 8.74
CA LEU A 44 18.28 -8.66 7.37
C LEU A 44 19.77 -8.99 7.29
N SER A 45 20.07 -10.16 6.74
CA SER A 45 21.43 -10.57 6.37
C SER A 45 21.63 -10.51 4.85
N PRO A 46 22.89 -10.54 4.37
CA PRO A 46 23.17 -10.65 2.94
C PRO A 46 22.48 -11.85 2.27
N GLU A 47 22.39 -12.98 2.96
CA GLU A 47 21.75 -14.20 2.46
C GLU A 47 20.24 -14.00 2.25
N ILE A 48 19.58 -13.27 3.15
CA ILE A 48 18.17 -12.90 2.98
C ILE A 48 17.99 -11.98 1.76
N ILE A 49 18.91 -11.05 1.55
CA ILE A 49 18.87 -10.19 0.36
C ILE A 49 19.02 -11.03 -0.92
N GLU A 50 19.99 -11.92 -0.98
CA GLU A 50 20.21 -12.81 -2.13
C GLU A 50 19.01 -13.74 -2.38
N GLN A 51 18.34 -14.18 -1.32
CA GLN A 51 17.18 -15.07 -1.42
C GLN A 51 15.94 -14.39 -2.01
N TYR A 52 15.67 -13.13 -1.67
CA TYR A 52 14.40 -12.48 -1.99
C TYR A 52 14.51 -11.35 -3.01
N PHE A 53 15.72 -10.89 -3.31
CA PHE A 53 15.92 -9.74 -4.19
C PHE A 53 16.80 -10.07 -5.38
N SER A 54 16.58 -9.34 -6.47
CA SER A 54 17.35 -9.44 -7.70
C SER A 54 17.51 -8.06 -8.34
N GLY A 55 18.31 -7.99 -9.42
CA GLY A 55 18.52 -6.75 -10.18
C GLY A 55 19.34 -5.69 -9.44
N ASP A 56 19.95 -4.77 -10.21
CA ASP A 56 20.90 -3.77 -9.70
C ASP A 56 20.28 -2.80 -8.67
N GLU A 57 18.99 -2.49 -8.83
CA GLU A 57 18.32 -1.53 -7.94
C GLU A 57 18.11 -2.10 -6.52
N MET A 58 18.02 -3.43 -6.37
CA MET A 58 17.84 -4.11 -5.08
C MET A 58 19.05 -4.96 -4.68
N ALA A 59 20.16 -4.84 -5.36
CA ALA A 59 21.41 -5.48 -4.97
C ALA A 59 22.10 -4.77 -3.80
N GLY A 60 23.03 -5.48 -3.14
CA GLY A 60 23.96 -4.94 -2.15
C GLY A 60 23.50 -5.09 -0.71
N ALA A 61 24.04 -4.25 0.18
CA ALA A 61 23.81 -4.35 1.62
C ALA A 61 22.33 -4.09 2.01
N PRO A 62 21.85 -4.69 3.11
CA PRO A 62 20.52 -4.41 3.65
C PRO A 62 20.26 -2.91 3.83
N ARG A 63 19.07 -2.46 3.41
CA ARG A 63 18.62 -1.06 3.54
C ARG A 63 17.10 -0.99 3.78
N PRO A 64 16.56 0.16 4.20
CA PRO A 64 15.13 0.27 4.54
C PRO A 64 14.16 -0.18 3.44
N ALA A 65 14.52 0.00 2.16
CA ALA A 65 13.71 -0.46 1.04
C ALA A 65 13.54 -1.99 1.00
N HIS A 66 14.58 -2.76 1.40
CA HIS A 66 14.47 -4.22 1.52
C HIS A 66 13.52 -4.62 2.66
N SER A 67 13.65 -4.00 3.83
CA SER A 67 12.76 -4.25 4.96
C SER A 67 11.30 -3.96 4.60
N CYS A 68 11.03 -2.81 3.99
CA CYS A 68 9.70 -2.45 3.51
C CYS A 68 9.15 -3.50 2.54
N ALA A 69 9.90 -3.85 1.49
CA ALA A 69 9.46 -4.82 0.49
C ALA A 69 9.19 -6.21 1.08
N LEU A 70 10.10 -6.71 1.96
CA LEU A 70 9.92 -8.01 2.60
C LEU A 70 8.68 -8.07 3.49
N LYS A 71 8.39 -7.03 4.25
CA LYS A 71 7.18 -6.97 5.08
C LYS A 71 5.91 -7.13 4.23
N HIS A 72 5.83 -6.45 3.09
CA HIS A 72 4.73 -6.64 2.15
C HIS A 72 4.68 -8.06 1.58
N LEU A 73 5.82 -8.60 1.13
CA LEU A 73 5.90 -9.98 0.62
C LEU A 73 5.52 -11.02 1.69
N PHE A 74 5.89 -10.80 2.96
CA PHE A 74 5.54 -11.70 4.05
C PHE A 74 4.05 -11.62 4.42
N ILE A 75 3.39 -10.47 4.23
CA ILE A 75 1.93 -10.41 4.30
C ILE A 75 1.32 -11.29 3.21
N TYR A 76 1.83 -11.25 1.96
CA TYR A 76 1.31 -12.10 0.87
C TYR A 76 1.53 -13.59 1.17
N ARG A 77 2.70 -13.96 1.69
CA ARG A 77 2.97 -15.31 2.21
C ARG A 77 1.94 -15.72 3.26
N THR A 78 1.71 -14.88 4.26
CA THR A 78 0.75 -15.11 5.35
C THR A 78 -0.67 -15.29 4.81
N MET A 79 -1.11 -14.45 3.87
CA MET A 79 -2.43 -14.59 3.22
C MET A 79 -2.60 -15.96 2.55
N VAL A 80 -1.54 -16.45 1.90
CA VAL A 80 -1.56 -17.77 1.24
C VAL A 80 -1.58 -18.90 2.26
N GLN A 81 -0.70 -18.85 3.27
CA GLN A 81 -0.54 -19.90 4.28
C GLN A 81 -1.77 -20.04 5.18
N GLU A 82 -2.36 -18.93 5.58
CA GLU A 82 -3.53 -18.90 6.48
C GLU A 82 -4.87 -18.89 5.72
N ASN A 83 -4.84 -18.99 4.38
CA ASN A 83 -6.04 -19.00 3.54
C ASN A 83 -6.91 -17.73 3.69
N ILE A 84 -6.30 -16.56 3.85
CA ILE A 84 -6.98 -15.27 3.96
C ILE A 84 -7.39 -14.80 2.56
N GLY A 85 -8.69 -14.69 2.29
CA GLY A 85 -9.25 -14.43 0.96
C GLY A 85 -8.92 -13.04 0.42
N SER A 86 -8.89 -12.04 1.32
CA SER A 86 -8.65 -10.63 0.98
C SER A 86 -8.04 -9.86 2.15
N ALA A 87 -7.20 -8.87 1.88
CA ALA A 87 -6.62 -8.05 2.93
C ALA A 87 -6.52 -6.58 2.55
N LEU A 88 -6.75 -5.73 3.56
CA LEU A 88 -6.29 -4.34 3.59
C LEU A 88 -4.88 -4.31 4.17
N ILE A 89 -3.95 -3.68 3.46
CA ILE A 89 -2.58 -3.50 3.92
C ILE A 89 -2.33 -1.99 4.06
N LEU A 90 -1.85 -1.59 5.23
CA LEU A 90 -1.52 -0.22 5.58
C LEU A 90 -0.05 -0.14 5.99
N GLU A 91 0.61 0.97 5.71
CA GLU A 91 1.88 1.33 6.34
C GLU A 91 1.61 2.08 7.67
N ASP A 92 2.57 2.06 8.58
CA ASP A 92 2.41 2.62 9.94
C ASP A 92 2.32 4.14 10.00
N ASP A 93 2.52 4.80 8.87
CA ASP A 93 2.32 6.24 8.69
C ASP A 93 1.01 6.59 7.94
N ALA A 94 0.14 5.62 7.71
CA ALA A 94 -1.14 5.85 7.08
C ALA A 94 -2.05 6.73 7.96
N ILE A 95 -2.72 7.68 7.30
CA ILE A 95 -3.72 8.55 7.91
C ILE A 95 -5.05 8.25 7.24
N LEU A 96 -5.98 7.68 7.99
CA LEU A 96 -7.30 7.29 7.49
C LEU A 96 -8.27 8.47 7.59
N SER A 97 -9.09 8.64 6.55
CA SER A 97 -10.12 9.69 6.53
C SER A 97 -11.19 9.45 7.60
N ASN A 98 -11.88 10.51 8.03
CA ASN A 98 -12.94 10.40 9.05
C ASN A 98 -14.11 9.49 8.62
N ASN A 99 -14.36 9.38 7.33
CA ASN A 99 -15.39 8.51 6.75
C ASN A 99 -14.80 7.20 6.18
N PHE A 100 -13.64 6.78 6.65
CA PHE A 100 -12.90 5.62 6.11
C PHE A 100 -13.77 4.38 6.02
N VAL A 101 -14.38 3.93 7.13
CA VAL A 101 -15.12 2.68 7.20
C VAL A 101 -16.28 2.60 6.19
N PRO A 102 -17.23 3.55 6.13
CA PRO A 102 -18.31 3.47 5.15
C PRO A 102 -17.81 3.57 3.71
N LEU A 103 -16.84 4.43 3.42
CA LEU A 103 -16.29 4.60 2.08
C LEU A 103 -15.53 3.34 1.62
N PHE A 104 -14.68 2.79 2.50
CA PHE A 104 -13.95 1.55 2.24
C PHE A 104 -14.90 0.39 1.92
N ASN A 105 -15.96 0.21 2.71
CA ASN A 105 -16.92 -0.86 2.48
C ASN A 105 -17.63 -0.72 1.12
N GLN A 106 -17.97 0.49 0.70
CA GLN A 106 -18.51 0.73 -0.64
C GLN A 106 -17.52 0.36 -1.76
N MET A 107 -16.24 0.70 -1.59
CA MET A 107 -15.17 0.32 -2.52
C MET A 107 -14.99 -1.21 -2.60
N VAL A 108 -15.05 -1.89 -1.47
CA VAL A 108 -14.97 -3.36 -1.42
C VAL A 108 -16.16 -4.01 -2.13
N GLU A 109 -17.37 -3.49 -1.95
CA GLU A 109 -18.54 -4.01 -2.67
C GLU A 109 -18.43 -3.78 -4.19
N GLU A 110 -17.92 -2.62 -4.63
CA GLU A 110 -17.66 -2.38 -6.04
C GLU A 110 -16.57 -3.33 -6.58
N TRP A 111 -15.48 -3.54 -5.83
CA TRP A 111 -14.45 -4.52 -6.16
C TRP A 111 -15.01 -5.94 -6.30
N LYS A 112 -15.86 -6.38 -5.36
CA LYS A 112 -16.51 -7.70 -5.41
C LYS A 112 -17.43 -7.86 -6.62
N SER A 113 -17.95 -6.77 -7.16
CA SER A 113 -18.80 -6.77 -8.36
C SER A 113 -18.02 -6.89 -9.68
N LEU A 114 -16.70 -6.72 -9.67
CA LEU A 114 -15.87 -6.94 -10.85
C LEU A 114 -15.91 -8.41 -11.30
N PRO A 115 -15.74 -8.69 -12.60
CA PRO A 115 -15.54 -10.05 -13.09
C PRO A 115 -14.43 -10.76 -12.29
N GLU A 116 -14.61 -12.04 -11.95
CA GLU A 116 -13.70 -12.79 -11.07
C GLU A 116 -12.23 -12.70 -11.52
N ALA A 117 -11.96 -12.93 -12.81
CA ALA A 117 -10.61 -12.83 -13.35
C ALA A 117 -9.96 -11.44 -13.22
N GLU A 118 -10.77 -10.40 -13.14
CA GLU A 118 -10.31 -9.03 -12.96
C GLU A 118 -10.14 -8.70 -11.47
N ARG A 119 -11.15 -9.03 -10.67
CA ARG A 119 -11.13 -8.89 -9.21
C ARG A 119 -9.94 -9.59 -8.59
N ASP A 120 -9.65 -10.80 -9.02
CA ASP A 120 -8.58 -11.64 -8.50
C ASP A 120 -7.17 -11.14 -8.86
N MET A 121 -7.06 -10.26 -9.85
CA MET A 121 -5.81 -9.62 -10.27
C MET A 121 -5.71 -8.13 -9.90
N ALA A 122 -6.73 -7.59 -9.24
CA ALA A 122 -6.79 -6.17 -8.88
C ALA A 122 -6.01 -5.86 -7.60
N LEU A 123 -5.10 -4.88 -7.68
CA LEU A 123 -4.54 -4.15 -6.56
C LEU A 123 -5.21 -2.78 -6.50
N ILE A 124 -5.94 -2.51 -5.41
CA ILE A 124 -6.73 -1.28 -5.25
C ILE A 124 -5.96 -0.34 -4.36
N ASN A 125 -5.44 0.75 -4.91
CA ASN A 125 -4.78 1.80 -4.17
C ASN A 125 -5.82 2.77 -3.59
N LEU A 126 -5.76 3.00 -2.28
CA LEU A 126 -6.66 3.87 -1.52
C LEU A 126 -6.05 5.24 -1.24
N GLU A 127 -4.79 5.42 -1.61
CA GLU A 127 -3.95 6.50 -1.17
C GLU A 127 -4.10 7.76 -2.02
N ASN A 128 -3.96 8.91 -1.38
CA ASN A 128 -3.87 10.20 -2.03
C ASN A 128 -2.42 10.46 -2.48
N SER A 129 -2.20 10.65 -3.77
CA SER A 129 -0.88 10.86 -4.36
C SER A 129 -0.85 12.12 -5.22
N LEU A 130 0.28 12.82 -5.25
CA LEU A 130 0.51 13.93 -6.20
C LEU A 130 0.89 13.46 -7.60
N GLN A 131 1.30 12.20 -7.75
CA GLN A 131 1.83 11.67 -9.01
C GLN A 131 0.80 10.88 -9.82
N VAL A 132 -0.12 10.19 -9.15
CA VAL A 132 -1.19 9.41 -9.78
C VAL A 132 -2.52 9.81 -9.16
N TRP A 133 -3.53 9.97 -9.99
CA TRP A 133 -4.90 10.29 -9.59
C TRP A 133 -5.88 9.90 -10.70
N VAL A 134 -7.13 9.77 -10.33
CA VAL A 134 -8.22 9.59 -11.31
C VAL A 134 -8.52 10.95 -11.96
N PRO A 135 -8.33 11.12 -13.27
CA PRO A 135 -8.64 12.36 -13.98
C PRO A 135 -10.12 12.75 -13.82
N ARG A 136 -10.39 14.05 -13.67
CA ARG A 136 -11.76 14.55 -13.42
C ARG A 136 -12.75 14.09 -14.50
N GLN A 137 -12.32 14.05 -15.76
CA GLN A 137 -13.16 13.64 -16.91
C GLN A 137 -13.53 12.15 -16.86
N GLN A 138 -12.74 11.31 -16.17
CA GLN A 138 -13.03 9.89 -16.01
C GLN A 138 -13.94 9.59 -14.83
N ARG A 139 -14.12 10.55 -13.90
CA ARG A 139 -14.93 10.33 -12.69
C ARG A 139 -16.40 10.25 -13.04
N LYS A 140 -17.05 9.17 -12.64
CA LYS A 140 -18.47 8.94 -12.85
C LYS A 140 -19.22 8.96 -11.53
N LYS A 141 -20.48 9.39 -11.56
CA LYS A 141 -21.35 9.32 -10.39
C LYS A 141 -21.51 7.85 -9.96
N ASN A 142 -21.36 7.58 -8.67
CA ASN A 142 -21.49 6.26 -8.07
C ASN A 142 -20.42 5.23 -8.50
N GLN A 143 -19.30 5.66 -9.10
CA GLN A 143 -18.13 4.81 -9.33
C GLN A 143 -17.01 5.25 -8.40
N LEU A 144 -16.41 4.32 -7.70
CA LEU A 144 -15.34 4.56 -6.72
C LEU A 144 -13.98 3.99 -7.16
N LEU A 145 -13.98 2.97 -8.03
CA LEU A 145 -12.76 2.29 -8.48
C LEU A 145 -12.52 2.54 -9.97
N TYR A 146 -11.30 2.90 -10.29
CA TYR A 146 -10.88 3.26 -11.65
C TYR A 146 -9.65 2.49 -12.05
N ALA A 147 -9.73 1.73 -13.15
CA ALA A 147 -8.58 1.05 -13.72
C ALA A 147 -7.55 2.08 -14.19
N MET A 148 -6.31 1.89 -13.79
CA MET A 148 -5.21 2.80 -14.08
C MET A 148 -4.01 2.02 -14.62
N PRO A 149 -3.18 2.62 -15.50
CA PRO A 149 -2.04 1.92 -16.11
C PRO A 149 -0.93 1.59 -15.11
N LYS A 150 -0.89 2.25 -13.95
CA LYS A 150 0.13 2.05 -12.89
C LYS A 150 -0.39 2.46 -11.54
N GLY A 151 0.17 1.85 -10.51
CA GLY A 151 0.05 2.26 -9.11
C GLY A 151 1.18 3.21 -8.69
N ARG A 152 1.12 3.70 -7.48
CA ARG A 152 2.17 4.47 -6.82
C ARG A 152 1.97 4.45 -5.33
N ALA A 153 3.07 4.26 -4.60
CA ALA A 153 3.09 4.13 -3.15
C ALA A 153 2.32 2.90 -2.61
N THR A 154 2.55 2.57 -1.37
CA THR A 154 2.01 1.39 -0.69
C THR A 154 1.44 1.70 0.70
N GLY A 155 1.19 2.99 0.98
CA GLY A 155 0.66 3.44 2.27
C GLY A 155 -0.72 2.90 2.63
N GLY A 156 -1.52 2.49 1.62
CA GLY A 156 -2.80 1.83 1.85
C GLY A 156 -3.38 1.22 0.58
N TYR A 157 -3.57 -0.10 0.57
CA TYR A 157 -4.13 -0.82 -0.59
C TYR A 157 -4.82 -2.13 -0.20
N VAL A 158 -5.63 -2.65 -1.12
CA VAL A 158 -6.35 -3.92 -0.99
C VAL A 158 -5.94 -4.87 -2.10
N LEU A 159 -5.85 -6.16 -1.78
CA LEU A 159 -5.70 -7.23 -2.77
C LEU A 159 -6.35 -8.54 -2.30
N SER A 160 -6.56 -9.43 -3.29
CA SER A 160 -7.06 -10.79 -3.09
C SER A 160 -5.93 -11.78 -2.79
N LYS A 161 -6.28 -12.93 -2.19
CA LYS A 161 -5.35 -14.05 -2.03
C LYS A 161 -4.81 -14.58 -3.37
N PRO A 162 -5.59 -14.75 -4.46
CA PRO A 162 -5.04 -15.11 -5.75
C PRO A 162 -3.92 -14.19 -6.22
N LEU A 163 -4.09 -12.87 -6.11
CA LEU A 163 -3.02 -11.92 -6.45
C LEU A 163 -1.83 -12.02 -5.50
N ALA A 164 -2.08 -12.07 -4.19
CA ALA A 164 -1.02 -12.27 -3.18
C ALA A 164 -0.16 -13.50 -3.48
N LYS A 165 -0.80 -14.63 -3.84
CA LYS A 165 -0.11 -15.87 -4.23
C LYS A 165 0.76 -15.67 -5.47
N ARG A 166 0.26 -14.99 -6.50
CA ARG A 166 1.04 -14.72 -7.71
C ARG A 166 2.24 -13.83 -7.46
N ILE A 167 2.07 -12.76 -6.68
CA ILE A 167 3.17 -11.86 -6.32
C ILE A 167 4.22 -12.62 -5.49
N TRP A 168 3.79 -13.38 -4.48
CA TRP A 168 4.67 -14.17 -3.63
C TRP A 168 5.48 -15.19 -4.44
N ASN A 169 4.83 -15.98 -5.29
CA ASN A 169 5.51 -16.96 -6.13
C ASN A 169 6.51 -16.31 -7.08
N HIS A 170 6.12 -15.21 -7.74
CA HIS A 170 7.03 -14.49 -8.62
C HIS A 170 8.25 -13.95 -7.86
N ALA A 171 8.06 -13.41 -6.66
CA ALA A 171 9.17 -12.91 -5.84
C ALA A 171 10.11 -14.05 -5.39
N GLN A 172 9.58 -15.25 -5.13
CA GLN A 172 10.41 -16.42 -4.80
C GLN A 172 11.19 -16.98 -6.00
N GLU A 173 10.61 -16.91 -7.19
CA GLU A 173 11.21 -17.48 -8.40
C GLU A 173 12.18 -16.51 -9.10
N GLN A 174 11.89 -15.22 -9.08
CA GLN A 174 12.60 -14.20 -9.86
C GLN A 174 13.27 -13.13 -8.99
N GLY A 175 12.96 -13.09 -7.69
CA GLY A 175 13.34 -12.02 -6.79
C GLY A 175 12.54 -10.73 -6.98
N CYS A 176 12.47 -9.93 -5.94
CA CYS A 176 11.94 -8.57 -5.99
C CYS A 176 13.06 -7.63 -6.46
N HIS A 177 12.95 -7.12 -7.68
CA HIS A 177 14.05 -6.40 -8.35
C HIS A 177 13.96 -4.86 -8.20
N ARG A 178 12.90 -4.36 -7.54
CA ARG A 178 12.67 -2.92 -7.31
C ARG A 178 11.99 -2.67 -5.97
N PRO A 179 12.00 -1.42 -5.44
CA PRO A 179 11.14 -1.04 -4.32
C PRO A 179 9.69 -1.46 -4.58
N ILE A 180 8.97 -1.85 -3.53
CA ILE A 180 7.71 -2.60 -3.63
C ILE A 180 6.64 -1.91 -4.49
N ASP A 181 6.52 -0.59 -4.46
CA ASP A 181 5.55 0.15 -5.28
C ASP A 181 5.91 0.12 -6.78
N TRP A 182 7.19 0.16 -7.12
CA TRP A 182 7.68 -0.01 -8.49
C TRP A 182 7.59 -1.46 -8.95
N TYR A 183 7.90 -2.40 -8.04
CA TYR A 183 7.74 -3.82 -8.32
C TYR A 183 6.30 -4.16 -8.71
N HIS A 184 5.30 -3.65 -7.97
CA HIS A 184 3.89 -3.82 -8.33
C HIS A 184 3.58 -3.31 -9.74
N ASN A 185 4.19 -2.20 -10.19
CA ASN A 185 4.01 -1.70 -11.56
C ASN A 185 4.54 -2.67 -12.61
N ASP A 186 5.75 -3.20 -12.37
CA ASP A 186 6.38 -4.12 -13.31
C ASP A 186 5.61 -5.44 -13.41
N LEU A 187 5.00 -5.89 -12.30
CA LEU A 187 4.14 -7.07 -12.25
C LEU A 187 2.89 -6.97 -13.14
N SER A 188 2.46 -5.77 -13.56
CA SER A 188 1.40 -5.62 -14.56
C SER A 188 1.75 -6.28 -15.88
N GLY A 189 3.01 -6.17 -16.33
CA GLY A 189 3.50 -6.84 -17.52
C GLY A 189 3.90 -8.30 -17.31
N MET A 190 4.32 -8.67 -16.10
CA MET A 190 4.90 -9.98 -15.80
C MET A 190 3.85 -11.03 -15.42
N ILE A 191 2.89 -10.65 -14.58
CA ILE A 191 1.87 -11.57 -14.06
C ILE A 191 0.43 -11.12 -14.34
N GLY A 192 0.24 -9.97 -15.01
CA GLY A 192 -1.08 -9.44 -15.33
C GLY A 192 -1.76 -8.73 -14.16
N LEU A 193 -1.00 -8.20 -13.18
CA LEU A 193 -1.53 -7.38 -12.10
C LEU A 193 -2.25 -6.15 -12.69
N LYS A 194 -3.44 -5.84 -12.18
CA LYS A 194 -4.26 -4.70 -12.59
C LYS A 194 -4.33 -3.67 -11.48
N HIS A 195 -3.92 -2.44 -11.80
CA HIS A 195 -4.04 -1.34 -10.85
C HIS A 195 -5.42 -0.70 -10.91
N TYR A 196 -6.00 -0.51 -9.74
CA TYR A 196 -7.19 0.32 -9.52
C TYR A 196 -6.87 1.43 -8.53
N TRP A 197 -7.42 2.61 -8.77
CA TRP A 197 -7.36 3.73 -7.84
C TRP A 197 -8.74 4.07 -7.32
N ALA A 198 -8.80 4.25 -6.02
CA ALA A 198 -10.00 4.73 -5.36
C ALA A 198 -10.19 6.23 -5.58
N HIS A 199 -11.42 6.65 -5.84
CA HIS A 199 -11.82 8.05 -5.83
C HIS A 199 -13.23 8.20 -5.24
N PRO A 200 -13.39 9.01 -4.17
CA PRO A 200 -12.35 9.75 -3.44
C PRO A 200 -11.36 8.82 -2.73
N THR A 201 -10.15 9.28 -2.54
CA THR A 201 -9.14 8.57 -1.75
C THR A 201 -9.48 8.64 -0.26
N CYS A 202 -9.10 7.63 0.51
CA CYS A 202 -9.40 7.57 1.94
C CYS A 202 -8.17 7.32 2.84
N VAL A 203 -6.99 7.28 2.26
CA VAL A 203 -5.70 7.14 2.95
C VAL A 203 -4.75 8.25 2.50
N GLU A 204 -3.98 8.84 3.42
CA GLU A 204 -2.82 9.69 3.16
C GLU A 204 -1.59 9.07 3.82
N GLN A 205 -0.38 9.28 3.27
CA GLN A 205 0.87 8.92 3.91
C GLN A 205 1.48 10.08 4.67
N GLY A 206 1.73 9.89 5.96
CA GLY A 206 2.27 10.91 6.84
C GLY A 206 3.71 11.31 6.50
N SER A 207 4.52 10.40 5.95
CA SER A 207 5.84 10.71 5.41
C SER A 207 5.80 11.53 4.12
N HIS A 208 4.75 11.42 3.32
CA HIS A 208 4.54 12.23 2.13
C HIS A 208 4.01 13.62 2.47
N ASN A 209 3.04 13.72 3.36
CA ASN A 209 2.47 15.02 3.75
C ASN A 209 3.32 15.81 4.75
N GLY A 210 4.41 15.23 5.27
CA GLY A 210 5.35 15.89 6.16
C GLY A 210 5.01 15.80 7.65
N ARG A 211 4.05 14.95 8.04
CA ARG A 211 3.75 14.67 9.44
C ARG A 211 4.91 13.94 10.13
N TRP A 212 5.47 12.94 9.45
CA TRP A 212 6.63 12.18 9.90
C TRP A 212 7.80 12.25 8.92
N LYS A 213 8.98 11.91 9.41
CA LYS A 213 10.16 11.67 8.59
C LYS A 213 9.95 10.39 7.78
N SER A 214 10.31 10.40 6.50
CA SER A 214 10.35 9.16 5.71
C SER A 214 11.51 8.27 6.20
N LEU A 215 11.23 7.00 6.49
CA LEU A 215 12.23 6.01 6.87
C LEU A 215 13.01 5.47 5.67
N VAL A 216 12.45 5.54 4.47
CA VAL A 216 13.06 5.05 3.22
C VAL A 216 13.82 6.17 2.51
N ASP A 217 13.17 7.31 2.26
CA ASP A 217 13.72 8.44 1.48
C ASP A 217 14.47 9.46 2.35
N HIS A 218 14.49 9.31 3.67
CA HIS A 218 15.07 10.25 4.64
C HIS A 218 14.55 11.70 4.54
N LYS A 219 13.40 11.92 3.94
CA LYS A 219 12.78 13.26 3.84
C LYS A 219 12.34 13.73 5.23
N PRO A 220 12.71 14.97 5.64
CA PRO A 220 12.39 15.46 6.98
C PRO A 220 10.88 15.68 7.16
N ALA A 221 10.41 15.50 8.39
CA ALA A 221 9.10 15.99 8.81
C ALA A 221 9.11 17.53 8.93
N GLY A 222 7.93 18.17 8.85
CA GLY A 222 7.82 19.61 9.10
C GLY A 222 6.48 20.21 8.70
N TRP A 223 6.02 21.18 9.49
CA TRP A 223 4.75 21.87 9.27
C TRP A 223 4.66 22.57 7.90
N PHE A 224 5.79 23.08 7.39
CA PHE A 224 5.85 23.70 6.07
C PHE A 224 5.55 22.71 4.94
N ARG A 225 6.02 21.46 5.06
CA ARG A 225 5.65 20.40 4.11
C ARG A 225 4.17 20.05 4.18
N GLN A 226 3.58 20.07 5.37
CA GLN A 226 2.13 19.82 5.50
C GLN A 226 1.31 20.90 4.77
N ILE A 227 1.67 22.17 4.93
CA ILE A 227 1.00 23.26 4.22
C ILE A 227 1.20 23.14 2.72
N THR A 228 2.44 22.96 2.26
CA THR A 228 2.74 22.83 0.83
C THR A 228 2.03 21.64 0.20
N TRP A 229 1.95 20.51 0.90
CA TRP A 229 1.19 19.34 0.48
C TRP A 229 -0.30 19.67 0.29
N GLN A 230 -0.94 20.29 1.27
CA GLN A 230 -2.36 20.67 1.18
C GLN A 230 -2.63 21.66 0.03
N VAL A 231 -1.73 22.63 -0.15
CA VAL A 231 -1.81 23.57 -1.29
C VAL A 231 -1.67 22.84 -2.62
N GLN A 232 -0.70 21.95 -2.75
CA GLN A 232 -0.49 21.15 -3.96
C GLN A 232 -1.68 20.24 -4.27
N LEU A 233 -2.29 19.62 -3.26
CA LEU A 233 -3.52 18.83 -3.44
C LEU A 233 -4.70 19.68 -3.93
N ARG A 234 -4.87 20.89 -3.38
CA ARG A 234 -5.91 21.82 -3.84
C ARG A 234 -5.67 22.27 -5.27
N ILE A 235 -4.46 22.69 -5.60
CA ILE A 235 -4.08 23.06 -6.98
C ILE A 235 -4.35 21.88 -7.91
N LYS A 236 -3.91 20.68 -7.57
CA LYS A 236 -4.18 19.48 -8.34
C LYS A 236 -5.67 19.22 -8.55
N SER A 237 -6.49 19.41 -7.50
CA SER A 237 -7.95 19.21 -7.61
C SER A 237 -8.63 20.21 -8.55
N LEU A 238 -8.05 21.40 -8.75
CA LEU A 238 -8.56 22.46 -9.62
C LEU A 238 -8.10 22.29 -11.07
N PHE A 239 -6.83 21.90 -11.27
CA PHE A 239 -6.17 21.88 -12.58
C PHE A 239 -5.90 20.48 -13.14
N ALA A 240 -6.19 19.41 -12.41
CA ALA A 240 -6.09 18.07 -12.95
C ALA A 240 -7.16 17.86 -14.04
N PRO A 241 -6.76 17.65 -15.30
CA PRO A 241 -7.69 17.48 -16.43
C PRO A 241 -8.59 16.27 -16.25
#